data_42f3991061e86e3728b169239d7cac94
#
_entry.id   42f3991061e86e3728b169239d7cac94
#
_cell.length_a   1.000
_cell.length_b   1.000
_cell.length_c   1.000
_cell.angle_alpha   90.00
_cell.angle_beta   90.00
_cell.angle_gamma   90.00
#
_symmetry.space_group_name_H-M   'P 1'
#
loop_
_entity.id
_entity.type
_entity.pdbx_description
1 polymer ?
#
loop_
_entity_poly.entity_id
_entity_poly.type
_entity_poly.pdbx_seq_one_letter_code
_entity_poly.pdbx_strand_id
1 'polypeptide(L)'
;MIWNEKQLEKSSCFLCDRKATEKNLDLNPVPRLKINLGIKQKGEKMTIKEVAEKYDVSADTLRYYERVGMIPKVTRKANGIRDYQESDLGWVELALCMRSAGLPVEVMIEYVKLYKEGDNTIPARLELLQEQMNSLKEQKERIESTMERLAYKISKYEEAVETGVLVWNEDGECHA
;
A
#
# COMPACT_ATOMS: atom_id res chain seq x y z
N MET A 1 -25.31 -18.62 11.62
CA MET A 1 -25.75 -17.29 11.18
C MET A 1 -25.16 -17.08 9.79
N ILE A 2 -26.01 -17.07 8.80
CA ILE A 2 -25.65 -17.02 7.38
C ILE A 2 -25.42 -15.55 7.03
N TRP A 3 -24.20 -15.15 6.69
CA TRP A 3 -23.90 -13.82 6.22
C TRP A 3 -24.41 -13.65 4.78
N ASN A 4 -25.25 -12.65 4.59
CA ASN A 4 -25.97 -12.36 3.37
C ASN A 4 -25.03 -11.67 2.35
N GLU A 5 -24.95 -12.20 1.12
CA GLU A 5 -24.10 -11.76 0.01
C GLU A 5 -24.24 -10.27 -0.38
N LYS A 6 -25.25 -9.57 0.07
CA LYS A 6 -25.49 -8.16 -0.22
C LYS A 6 -24.65 -7.15 0.58
N GLN A 7 -23.85 -7.58 1.55
CA GLN A 7 -22.96 -6.68 2.30
C GLN A 7 -21.51 -6.66 1.80
N LEU A 8 -21.16 -7.50 0.85
CA LEU A 8 -19.81 -7.53 0.25
C LEU A 8 -19.60 -6.51 -0.88
N GLU A 9 -20.65 -5.87 -1.37
CA GLU A 9 -20.53 -4.86 -2.44
C GLU A 9 -20.10 -3.45 -1.97
N LYS A 10 -19.87 -3.25 -0.65
CA LYS A 10 -19.50 -1.93 -0.09
C LYS A 10 -18.16 -1.86 0.62
N SER A 11 -17.34 -2.89 0.58
CA SER A 11 -15.96 -2.77 1.05
C SER A 11 -15.04 -2.32 -0.09
N SER A 12 -15.29 -1.13 -0.63
CA SER A 12 -14.25 -0.34 -1.28
C SER A 12 -13.08 -0.23 -0.29
N CYS A 13 -11.88 -0.54 -0.75
CA CYS A 13 -10.67 -0.48 0.05
C CYS A 13 -10.59 0.90 0.71
N PHE A 14 -10.75 0.96 2.03
CA PHE A 14 -10.85 2.17 2.84
C PHE A 14 -9.59 3.06 2.76
N LEU A 15 -8.55 2.57 2.09
CA LEU A 15 -7.30 3.29 1.82
C LEU A 15 -7.30 4.07 0.51
N CYS A 16 -8.28 3.85 -0.39
CA CYS A 16 -8.30 4.49 -1.71
C CYS A 16 -9.38 5.57 -1.88
N ASP A 17 -10.31 5.73 -0.94
CA ASP A 17 -11.45 6.65 -1.08
C ASP A 17 -11.43 7.79 -0.05
N ARG A 18 -10.35 8.58 -0.05
CA ARG A 18 -10.39 9.94 0.47
C ARG A 18 -10.40 10.90 -0.71
N LYS A 19 -11.56 11.48 -0.96
CA LYS A 19 -11.63 12.79 -1.61
C LYS A 19 -10.90 13.79 -0.69
N ALA A 20 -9.60 13.92 -0.89
CA ALA A 20 -8.83 14.98 -0.29
C ALA A 20 -9.26 16.29 -0.97
N THR A 21 -9.81 17.19 -0.20
CA THR A 21 -9.91 18.60 -0.54
C THR A 21 -8.52 19.12 -0.85
N GLU A 22 -8.37 19.62 -2.07
CA GLU A 22 -7.15 20.21 -2.60
C GLU A 22 -6.68 21.38 -1.75
N LYS A 23 -5.43 21.29 -1.26
CA LYS A 23 -4.47 22.39 -1.31
C LYS A 23 -3.07 21.79 -1.31
N ASN A 24 -2.39 22.05 -2.41
CA ASN A 24 -0.99 21.77 -2.77
C ASN A 24 -0.03 21.51 -1.62
N LEU A 25 0.42 20.27 -1.50
CA LEU A 25 1.78 19.92 -1.14
C LEU A 25 2.27 18.92 -2.19
N ASP A 26 3.22 19.38 -3.03
CA ASP A 26 3.95 18.52 -3.97
C ASP A 26 4.85 17.54 -3.19
N LEU A 27 4.23 16.53 -2.63
CA LEU A 27 4.89 15.31 -2.20
C LEU A 27 4.64 14.28 -3.30
N ASN A 28 5.72 13.89 -3.95
CA ASN A 28 5.88 12.84 -4.96
C ASN A 28 4.62 11.99 -5.15
N PRO A 29 3.95 11.99 -6.31
CA PRO A 29 2.68 11.31 -6.48
C PRO A 29 2.88 9.81 -6.26
N VAL A 30 2.41 9.31 -5.12
CA VAL A 30 2.22 7.87 -4.95
C VAL A 30 1.21 7.45 -6.02
N PRO A 31 1.53 6.53 -6.93
CA PRO A 31 0.60 6.14 -7.98
C PRO A 31 -0.72 5.73 -7.35
N ARG A 32 -1.83 6.35 -7.79
CA ARG A 32 -3.19 5.98 -7.37
C ARG A 32 -3.47 4.56 -7.86
N LEU A 33 -3.11 3.58 -7.06
CA LEU A 33 -3.43 2.20 -7.32
C LEU A 33 -4.96 2.03 -7.19
N LYS A 34 -5.64 1.87 -8.31
CA LYS A 34 -7.02 1.37 -8.34
C LYS A 34 -6.95 -0.13 -8.10
N ILE A 35 -7.01 -0.54 -6.84
CA ILE A 35 -7.06 -1.97 -6.50
C ILE A 35 -8.45 -2.48 -6.83
N ASN A 36 -8.56 -3.19 -7.93
CA ASN A 36 -9.79 -3.84 -8.37
C ASN A 36 -9.80 -5.27 -7.81
N LEU A 37 -10.12 -5.39 -6.51
CA LEU A 37 -10.32 -6.68 -5.86
C LEU A 37 -11.68 -7.24 -6.31
N GLY A 38 -11.69 -8.02 -7.41
CA GLY A 38 -12.79 -8.92 -7.67
C GLY A 38 -13.75 -8.57 -8.81
N ILE A 39 -13.27 -8.17 -9.99
CA ILE A 39 -14.08 -8.22 -11.21
C ILE A 39 -13.48 -9.28 -12.13
N LYS A 40 -14.20 -10.36 -12.33
CA LYS A 40 -13.94 -11.36 -13.39
C LYS A 40 -13.97 -10.68 -14.75
N GLN A 41 -12.84 -10.19 -15.21
CA GLN A 41 -12.63 -9.84 -16.60
C GLN A 41 -11.97 -11.02 -17.30
N LYS A 42 -12.53 -11.38 -18.45
CA LYS A 42 -12.18 -12.52 -19.27
C LYS A 42 -10.72 -12.44 -19.70
N GLY A 43 -9.86 -13.24 -19.05
CA GLY A 43 -8.58 -13.76 -19.50
C GLY A 43 -7.67 -12.87 -20.36
N GLU A 44 -7.39 -11.63 -19.97
CA GLU A 44 -6.33 -10.86 -20.61
C GLU A 44 -4.95 -11.42 -20.23
N LYS A 45 -4.21 -11.84 -21.26
CA LYS A 45 -2.82 -12.25 -21.13
C LYS A 45 -1.94 -11.06 -21.47
N MET A 46 -1.06 -10.69 -20.56
CA MET A 46 -0.23 -9.49 -20.71
C MET A 46 1.25 -9.83 -20.71
N THR A 47 2.01 -9.11 -21.51
CA THR A 47 3.47 -9.12 -21.47
C THR A 47 3.97 -8.29 -20.29
N ILE A 48 5.22 -8.50 -19.86
CA ILE A 48 5.83 -7.69 -18.79
C ILE A 48 5.83 -6.19 -19.11
N LYS A 49 5.90 -5.81 -20.39
CA LYS A 49 5.88 -4.42 -20.82
C LYS A 49 4.49 -3.80 -20.58
N GLU A 50 3.43 -4.48 -20.97
CA GLU A 50 2.04 -4.04 -20.75
C GLU A 50 1.70 -3.95 -19.26
N VAL A 51 2.19 -4.90 -18.44
CA VAL A 51 2.02 -4.86 -17.00
C VAL A 51 2.80 -3.68 -16.39
N ALA A 52 4.01 -3.44 -16.83
CA ALA A 52 4.83 -2.30 -16.39
C ALA A 52 4.16 -0.96 -16.68
N GLU A 53 3.60 -0.80 -17.89
CA GLU A 53 2.85 0.38 -18.31
C GLU A 53 1.52 0.52 -17.52
N LYS A 54 0.78 -0.57 -17.32
CA LYS A 54 -0.51 -0.58 -16.60
C LYS A 54 -0.38 -0.13 -15.15
N TYR A 55 0.69 -0.53 -14.46
CA TYR A 55 0.89 -0.29 -13.04
C TYR A 55 1.94 0.79 -12.73
N ASP A 56 2.44 1.47 -13.74
CA ASP A 56 3.47 2.52 -13.63
C ASP A 56 4.70 2.04 -12.83
N VAL A 57 5.22 0.87 -13.19
CA VAL A 57 6.42 0.30 -12.58
C VAL A 57 7.40 -0.18 -13.63
N SER A 58 8.69 -0.25 -13.28
CA SER A 58 9.69 -0.76 -14.22
C SER A 58 9.54 -2.28 -14.43
N ALA A 59 9.83 -2.75 -15.65
CA ALA A 59 9.92 -4.17 -15.92
C ALA A 59 10.99 -4.88 -15.04
N ASP A 60 12.01 -4.15 -14.62
CA ASP A 60 13.06 -4.67 -13.72
C ASP A 60 12.52 -4.86 -12.30
N THR A 61 11.64 -3.97 -11.82
CA THR A 61 10.93 -4.15 -10.54
C THR A 61 10.09 -5.43 -10.56
N LEU A 62 9.34 -5.68 -11.63
CA LEU A 62 8.54 -6.90 -11.78
C LEU A 62 9.42 -8.17 -11.82
N ARG A 63 10.56 -8.12 -12.51
CA ARG A 63 11.55 -9.21 -12.52
C ARG A 63 12.15 -9.44 -11.14
N TYR A 64 12.43 -8.36 -10.42
CA TYR A 64 12.93 -8.42 -9.05
C TYR A 64 11.90 -9.08 -8.13
N TYR A 65 10.64 -8.66 -8.15
CA TYR A 65 9.59 -9.23 -7.31
C TYR A 65 9.40 -10.73 -7.55
N GLU A 66 9.41 -11.17 -8.81
CA GLU A 66 9.36 -12.59 -9.15
C GLU A 66 10.61 -13.35 -8.64
N ARG A 67 11.80 -12.76 -8.82
CA ARG A 67 13.08 -13.37 -8.43
C ARG A 67 13.20 -13.58 -6.93
N VAL A 68 12.79 -12.61 -6.12
CA VAL A 68 12.87 -12.69 -4.64
C VAL A 68 11.70 -13.47 -4.04
N GLY A 69 10.69 -13.82 -4.84
CA GLY A 69 9.52 -14.57 -4.37
C GLY A 69 8.42 -13.72 -3.75
N MET A 70 8.48 -12.39 -3.92
CA MET A 70 7.46 -11.46 -3.48
C MET A 70 6.14 -11.60 -4.28
N ILE A 71 6.24 -12.11 -5.52
CA ILE A 71 5.12 -12.63 -6.30
C ILE A 71 5.42 -14.07 -6.74
N PRO A 72 4.41 -14.90 -7.00
CA PRO A 72 4.63 -16.23 -7.58
C PRO A 72 5.36 -16.16 -8.91
N LYS A 73 5.96 -17.28 -9.30
CA LYS A 73 6.57 -17.41 -10.64
C LYS A 73 5.51 -17.25 -11.71
N VAL A 74 5.75 -16.31 -12.62
CA VAL A 74 4.86 -16.01 -13.74
C VAL A 74 4.97 -17.07 -14.83
N THR A 75 3.85 -17.47 -15.39
CA THR A 75 3.79 -18.40 -16.53
C THR A 75 4.58 -17.84 -17.71
N ARG A 76 5.18 -18.73 -18.49
CA ARG A 76 5.94 -18.35 -19.70
C ARG A 76 5.34 -19.01 -20.94
N LYS A 77 5.36 -18.27 -22.03
CA LYS A 77 5.06 -18.80 -23.37
C LYS A 77 6.13 -19.80 -23.80
N ALA A 78 5.86 -20.58 -24.86
CA ALA A 78 6.81 -21.55 -25.42
C ALA A 78 8.18 -20.93 -25.79
N ASN A 79 8.19 -19.65 -26.14
CA ASN A 79 9.41 -18.88 -26.45
C ASN A 79 10.11 -18.28 -25.23
N GLY A 80 9.71 -18.67 -24.00
CA GLY A 80 10.31 -18.22 -22.75
C GLY A 80 9.87 -16.84 -22.25
N ILE A 81 9.06 -16.10 -23.02
CA ILE A 81 8.54 -14.79 -22.65
C ILE A 81 7.49 -14.93 -21.53
N ARG A 82 7.53 -14.06 -20.50
CA ARG A 82 6.52 -13.99 -19.44
C ARG A 82 5.15 -13.68 -20.00
N ASP A 83 4.15 -14.43 -19.55
CA ASP A 83 2.75 -14.33 -19.95
C ASP A 83 1.90 -14.18 -18.69
N TYR A 84 1.75 -12.92 -18.23
CA TYR A 84 1.00 -12.62 -17.02
C TYR A 84 -0.47 -12.93 -17.21
N GLN A 85 -0.99 -13.79 -16.33
CA GLN A 85 -2.40 -14.12 -16.27
C GLN A 85 -3.09 -13.18 -15.27
N GLU A 86 -4.41 -13.15 -15.28
CA GLU A 86 -5.20 -12.33 -14.34
C GLU A 86 -4.84 -12.59 -12.85
N SER A 87 -4.61 -13.86 -12.50
CA SER A 87 -4.13 -14.22 -11.15
C SER A 87 -2.77 -13.62 -10.82
N ASP A 88 -1.87 -13.49 -11.80
CA ASP A 88 -0.55 -12.89 -11.59
C ASP A 88 -0.67 -11.38 -11.38
N LEU A 89 -1.62 -10.73 -12.06
CA LEU A 89 -1.89 -9.30 -11.89
C LEU A 89 -2.37 -8.99 -10.47
N GLY A 90 -3.23 -9.83 -9.88
CA GLY A 90 -3.65 -9.68 -8.48
C GLY A 90 -2.46 -9.73 -7.50
N TRP A 91 -1.47 -10.58 -7.76
CA TRP A 91 -0.24 -10.62 -6.97
C TRP A 91 0.63 -9.37 -7.15
N VAL A 92 0.71 -8.85 -8.38
CA VAL A 92 1.43 -7.59 -8.65
C VAL A 92 0.75 -6.42 -7.92
N GLU A 93 -0.58 -6.31 -8.00
CA GLU A 93 -1.35 -5.29 -7.31
C GLU A 93 -1.15 -5.34 -5.79
N LEU A 94 -1.24 -6.53 -5.21
CA LEU A 94 -1.02 -6.73 -3.78
C LEU A 94 0.40 -6.30 -3.37
N ALA A 95 1.42 -6.74 -4.13
CA ALA A 95 2.81 -6.39 -3.87
C ALA A 95 3.05 -4.87 -3.92
N LEU A 96 2.50 -4.19 -4.91
CA LEU A 96 2.63 -2.74 -5.07
C LEU A 96 1.89 -1.99 -3.94
N CYS A 97 0.69 -2.43 -3.58
CA CYS A 97 -0.08 -1.87 -2.47
C CYS A 97 0.70 -1.97 -1.14
N MET A 98 1.20 -3.15 -0.81
CA MET A 98 1.96 -3.37 0.42
C MET A 98 3.25 -2.54 0.43
N ARG A 99 3.95 -2.44 -0.71
CA ARG A 99 5.15 -1.61 -0.82
C ARG A 99 4.86 -0.12 -0.70
N SER A 100 3.78 0.36 -1.27
CA SER A 100 3.36 1.77 -1.13
C SER A 100 3.00 2.14 0.31
N ALA A 101 2.48 1.18 1.07
CA ALA A 101 2.24 1.33 2.51
C ALA A 101 3.50 1.19 3.37
N GLY A 102 4.68 0.94 2.76
CA GLY A 102 5.95 0.84 3.47
C GLY A 102 6.23 -0.54 4.09
N LEU A 103 5.42 -1.56 3.79
CA LEU A 103 5.65 -2.90 4.33
C LEU A 103 6.98 -3.48 3.81
N PRO A 104 7.74 -4.23 4.66
CA PRO A 104 8.95 -4.90 4.25
C PRO A 104 8.73 -5.93 3.13
N VAL A 105 9.72 -6.12 2.27
CA VAL A 105 9.68 -7.12 1.18
C VAL A 105 9.56 -8.54 1.75
N GLU A 106 10.20 -8.78 2.88
CA GLU A 106 10.26 -10.06 3.60
C GLU A 106 8.87 -10.55 4.00
N VAL A 107 7.99 -9.64 4.42
CA VAL A 107 6.59 -9.96 4.77
C VAL A 107 5.84 -10.53 3.57
N MET A 108 6.03 -9.93 2.40
CA MET A 108 5.38 -10.43 1.18
C MET A 108 5.96 -11.77 0.74
N ILE A 109 7.26 -11.97 0.87
CA ILE A 109 7.91 -13.25 0.57
C ILE A 109 7.32 -14.36 1.46
N GLU A 110 7.21 -14.12 2.77
CA GLU A 110 6.65 -15.08 3.71
C GLU A 110 5.16 -15.35 3.43
N TYR A 111 4.38 -14.30 3.14
CA TYR A 111 2.98 -14.45 2.76
C TYR A 111 2.80 -15.34 1.52
N VAL A 112 3.59 -15.12 0.46
CA VAL A 112 3.56 -15.92 -0.77
C VAL A 112 4.01 -17.36 -0.51
N LYS A 113 4.99 -17.58 0.37
CA LYS A 113 5.43 -18.90 0.77
C LYS A 113 4.32 -19.67 1.49
N LEU A 114 3.73 -19.08 2.51
CA LEU A 114 2.59 -19.65 3.24
C LEU A 114 1.41 -19.95 2.29
N TYR A 115 1.11 -19.04 1.37
CA TYR A 115 0.05 -19.26 0.39
C TYR A 115 0.28 -20.51 -0.47
N LYS A 116 1.53 -20.76 -0.91
CA LYS A 116 1.89 -21.94 -1.69
C LYS A 116 1.82 -23.26 -0.91
N GLU A 117 1.95 -23.20 0.41
CA GLU A 117 1.83 -24.36 1.30
C GLU A 117 0.37 -24.82 1.48
N GLY A 118 -0.59 -23.98 1.04
CA GLY A 118 -2.02 -24.33 1.01
C GLY A 118 -2.84 -23.78 2.18
N ASP A 119 -4.06 -24.26 2.29
CA ASP A 119 -5.08 -23.68 3.19
C ASP A 119 -4.86 -23.98 4.68
N ASN A 120 -4.04 -24.97 5.00
CA ASN A 120 -3.59 -25.24 6.38
C ASN A 120 -2.80 -24.06 6.97
N THR A 121 -2.29 -23.13 6.15
CA THR A 121 -1.58 -21.93 6.58
C THR A 121 -2.45 -20.69 6.76
N ILE A 122 -3.77 -20.79 6.58
CA ILE A 122 -4.70 -19.66 6.76
C ILE A 122 -4.51 -18.94 8.11
N PRO A 123 -4.39 -19.66 9.26
CA PRO A 123 -4.15 -18.98 10.53
C PRO A 123 -2.84 -18.18 10.56
N ALA A 124 -1.74 -18.76 10.06
CA ALA A 124 -0.43 -18.10 10.02
C ALA A 124 -0.44 -16.87 9.10
N ARG A 125 -1.12 -16.97 7.95
CA ARG A 125 -1.32 -15.81 7.05
C ARG A 125 -2.12 -14.69 7.71
N LEU A 126 -3.15 -15.04 8.48
CA LEU A 126 -3.93 -14.06 9.23
C LEU A 126 -3.08 -13.35 10.28
N GLU A 127 -2.30 -14.11 11.06
CA GLU A 127 -1.40 -13.57 12.08
C GLU A 127 -0.39 -12.60 11.47
N LEU A 128 0.28 -13.00 10.39
CA LEU A 128 1.23 -12.16 9.65
C LEU A 128 0.60 -10.83 9.21
N LEU A 129 -0.62 -10.86 8.67
CA LEU A 129 -1.31 -9.65 8.23
C LEU A 129 -1.78 -8.78 9.42
N GLN A 130 -2.16 -9.38 10.55
CA GLN A 130 -2.53 -8.67 11.78
C GLN A 130 -1.32 -7.94 12.39
N GLU A 131 -0.16 -8.56 12.41
CA GLU A 131 1.09 -7.91 12.83
C GLU A 131 1.41 -6.68 11.97
N GLN A 132 1.28 -6.81 10.65
CA GLN A 132 1.51 -5.68 9.75
C GLN A 132 0.49 -4.55 9.96
N MET A 133 -0.77 -4.90 10.18
CA MET A 133 -1.81 -3.92 10.50
C MET A 133 -1.48 -3.15 11.79
N ASN A 134 -0.97 -3.83 12.82
CA ASN A 134 -0.58 -3.18 14.06
C ASN A 134 0.62 -2.25 13.86
N SER A 135 1.64 -2.69 13.12
CA SER A 135 2.78 -1.84 12.77
C SER A 135 2.36 -0.58 12.00
N LEU A 136 1.41 -0.70 11.07
CA LEU A 136 0.88 0.46 10.34
C LEU A 136 0.09 1.42 11.24
N LYS A 137 -0.64 0.91 12.24
CA LYS A 137 -1.33 1.74 13.23
C LYS A 137 -0.34 2.55 14.06
N GLU A 138 0.72 1.92 14.55
CA GLU A 138 1.78 2.61 15.29
C GLU A 138 2.50 3.68 14.44
N GLN A 139 2.73 3.40 13.15
CA GLN A 139 3.30 4.39 12.24
C GLN A 139 2.34 5.57 12.04
N LYS A 140 1.05 5.30 11.90
CA LYS A 140 0.03 6.32 11.77
C LYS A 140 0.00 7.24 13.00
N GLU A 141 0.00 6.67 14.21
CA GLU A 141 0.01 7.45 15.46
C GLU A 141 1.25 8.33 15.57
N ARG A 142 2.43 7.83 15.20
CA ARG A 142 3.66 8.63 15.15
C ARG A 142 3.57 9.80 14.16
N ILE A 143 2.98 9.55 12.99
CA ILE A 143 2.77 10.60 11.98
C ILE A 143 1.76 11.63 12.48
N GLU A 144 0.66 11.22 13.08
CA GLU A 144 -0.37 12.09 13.65
C GLU A 144 0.24 13.01 14.74
N SER A 145 0.99 12.44 15.68
CA SER A 145 1.71 13.23 16.70
C SER A 145 2.70 14.24 16.09
N THR A 146 3.40 13.84 15.02
CA THR A 146 4.32 14.75 14.32
C THR A 146 3.56 15.89 13.64
N MET A 147 2.41 15.59 13.04
CA MET A 147 1.54 16.59 12.41
C MET A 147 1.01 17.60 13.42
N GLU A 148 0.60 17.16 14.61
CA GLU A 148 0.13 18.03 15.70
C GLU A 148 1.23 19.00 16.13
N ARG A 149 2.46 18.51 16.33
CA ARG A 149 3.61 19.37 16.66
C ARG A 149 3.91 20.40 15.57
N LEU A 150 3.78 19.98 14.32
CA LEU A 150 4.00 20.88 13.17
C LEU A 150 2.91 21.93 13.08
N ALA A 151 1.64 21.54 13.27
CA ALA A 151 0.51 22.47 13.30
C ALA A 151 0.67 23.53 14.42
N TYR A 152 1.10 23.11 15.59
CA TYR A 152 1.42 24.06 16.68
C TYR A 152 2.52 25.06 16.27
N LYS A 153 3.61 24.59 15.67
CA LYS A 153 4.67 25.49 15.18
C LYS A 153 4.16 26.47 14.13
N ILE A 154 3.37 25.99 13.19
CA ILE A 154 2.78 26.82 12.12
C ILE A 154 1.92 27.92 12.75
N SER A 155 1.03 27.58 13.70
CA SER A 155 0.18 28.61 14.35
C SER A 155 0.99 29.69 15.05
N LYS A 156 2.13 29.34 15.68
CA LYS A 156 3.02 30.32 16.31
C LYS A 156 3.71 31.25 15.30
N TYR A 157 4.08 30.74 14.15
CA TYR A 157 4.62 31.57 13.08
C TYR A 157 3.55 32.46 12.44
N GLU A 158 2.32 31.96 12.27
CA GLU A 158 1.20 32.76 11.77
C GLU A 158 0.90 33.95 12.72
N GLU A 159 0.82 33.69 14.03
CA GLU A 159 0.70 34.75 15.05
C GLU A 159 1.86 35.76 14.98
N ALA A 160 3.09 35.28 14.79
CA ALA A 160 4.28 36.14 14.71
C ALA A 160 4.30 37.01 13.44
N VAL A 161 3.76 36.54 12.33
CA VAL A 161 3.62 37.31 11.09
C VAL A 161 2.69 38.51 11.31
N GLU A 162 1.60 38.32 12.08
CA GLU A 162 0.64 39.38 12.35
C GLU A 162 1.17 40.37 13.43
N THR A 163 1.82 39.87 14.50
CA THR A 163 2.26 40.67 15.63
C THR A 163 3.68 41.23 15.52
N GLY A 164 4.47 40.67 14.57
CA GLY A 164 5.90 40.99 14.43
C GLY A 164 6.79 40.36 15.50
N VAL A 165 6.25 39.53 16.44
CA VAL A 165 6.99 38.94 17.55
C VAL A 165 6.69 37.46 17.67
N LEU A 166 7.73 36.61 17.63
CA LEU A 166 7.60 35.17 17.86
C LEU A 166 7.70 34.83 19.33
N VAL A 167 6.63 34.35 19.94
CA VAL A 167 6.56 33.93 21.33
C VAL A 167 6.30 32.43 21.41
N TRP A 168 7.20 31.72 22.11
CA TRP A 168 6.98 30.31 22.48
C TRP A 168 6.43 30.25 23.91
N ASN A 169 5.36 29.51 24.13
CA ASN A 169 4.86 29.22 25.48
C ASN A 169 5.86 28.29 26.18
N GLU A 170 6.10 28.53 27.48
CA GLU A 170 7.05 27.76 28.30
C GLU A 170 6.69 26.27 28.43
N ASP A 171 5.44 25.88 28.11
CA ASP A 171 4.95 24.50 28.08
C ASP A 171 5.32 23.73 26.81
N GLY A 172 6.07 24.34 25.90
CA GLY A 172 6.49 23.78 24.61
C GLY A 172 7.73 22.90 24.65
N GLU A 173 7.97 22.17 25.74
CA GLU A 173 9.01 21.16 25.81
C GLU A 173 8.70 20.05 24.76
N CYS A 174 9.49 20.07 23.67
CA CYS A 174 9.62 18.91 22.80
C CYS A 174 10.30 17.81 23.64
N HIS A 175 9.52 16.98 24.31
CA HIS A 175 10.08 15.74 24.84
C HIS A 175 10.58 14.91 23.66
N ALA A 176 11.91 14.71 23.63
CA ALA A 176 12.65 13.93 22.68
C ALA A 176 12.32 12.43 22.83
#